data_b4cc588eb1e6039fb0dbd5836ec9ddb1
#
_entry.id   b4cc588eb1e6039fb0dbd5836ec9ddb1
#
_cell.length_a   1.000
_cell.length_b   1.000
_cell.length_c   1.000
_cell.angle_alpha   90.00
_cell.angle_beta   90.00
_cell.angle_gamma   90.00
#
_symmetry.space_group_name_H-M   'P 1'
#
loop_
_entity.id
_entity.type
_entity.pdbx_description
1 polymer ?
#
loop_
_entity_poly.entity_id
_entity_poly.type
_entity_poly.pdbx_seq_one_letter_code
_entity_poly.pdbx_strand_id
1 'polypeptide(L)'
;GSVMAGYVALGVPLEYLLAASFMAAPGGLLMAKLMEPETDTPAEPQQGEQLANEKYINFIDAAATGAMNGLQMAAAIGALLLAFVALIAMVNGMLETGGAWVGIEQLTLERVLGGLLKPLAWALGVPWDEAQLAGSLIGQKFILNEFVAYVSFSEVADQLSPNAQAIVIFALCGFANLSSIAILIGGLGAVAPGRRDDISQYGFRALIAASLSNLMSAALAGFFLTLGAA
;
A
#
# COMPACT_ATOMS: atom_id res chain seq x y z
N GLY A 1 9.58 -6.13 8.58
CA GLY A 1 9.17 -7.08 9.62
C GLY A 1 8.33 -8.22 9.07
N SER A 2 7.38 -8.69 9.86
CA SER A 2 6.55 -9.88 9.56
C SER A 2 5.76 -9.78 8.25
N VAL A 3 5.22 -8.61 7.92
CA VAL A 3 4.46 -8.38 6.68
C VAL A 3 5.35 -8.53 5.44
N MET A 4 6.58 -8.03 5.48
CA MET A 4 7.56 -8.21 4.39
C MET A 4 7.85 -9.69 4.14
N ALA A 5 7.98 -10.50 5.21
CA ALA A 5 8.14 -11.95 5.08
C ALA A 5 6.93 -12.61 4.38
N GLY A 6 5.72 -12.10 4.63
CA GLY A 6 4.51 -12.52 3.92
C GLY A 6 4.58 -12.26 2.42
N TYR A 7 5.06 -11.08 2.00
CA TYR A 7 5.21 -10.76 0.57
C TYR A 7 6.29 -11.62 -0.10
N VAL A 8 7.41 -11.88 0.61
CA VAL A 8 8.45 -12.80 0.10
C VAL A 8 7.89 -14.22 -0.06
N ALA A 9 7.04 -14.68 0.85
CA ALA A 9 6.38 -15.98 0.73
C ALA A 9 5.41 -16.05 -0.47
N LEU A 10 4.89 -14.92 -0.95
CA LEU A 10 4.11 -14.80 -2.18
C LEU A 10 4.98 -14.70 -3.45
N GLY A 11 6.31 -14.82 -3.32
CA GLY A 11 7.24 -14.77 -4.44
C GLY A 11 7.73 -13.36 -4.82
N VAL A 12 7.43 -12.33 -4.01
CA VAL A 12 7.91 -10.96 -4.27
C VAL A 12 9.40 -10.86 -3.91
N PRO A 13 10.29 -10.39 -4.83
CA PRO A 13 11.71 -10.26 -4.57
C PRO A 13 12.01 -9.32 -3.39
N LEU A 14 12.82 -9.81 -2.43
CA LEU A 14 13.15 -9.08 -1.21
C LEU A 14 13.88 -7.78 -1.50
N GLU A 15 14.76 -7.75 -2.50
CA GLU A 15 15.51 -6.58 -2.91
C GLU A 15 14.61 -5.41 -3.34
N TYR A 16 13.52 -5.68 -4.03
CA TYR A 16 12.55 -4.64 -4.42
C TYR A 16 11.78 -4.11 -3.21
N LEU A 17 11.39 -5.01 -2.29
CA LEU A 17 10.71 -4.60 -1.06
C LEU A 17 11.61 -3.73 -0.16
N LEU A 18 12.89 -4.08 -0.04
CA LEU A 18 13.86 -3.29 0.70
C LEU A 18 14.08 -1.92 0.04
N ALA A 19 14.33 -1.90 -1.27
CA ALA A 19 14.53 -0.65 -2.00
C ALA A 19 13.31 0.27 -1.86
N ALA A 20 12.09 -0.25 -2.08
CA ALA A 20 10.86 0.51 -1.93
C ALA A 20 10.69 1.05 -0.49
N SER A 21 11.02 0.24 0.52
CA SER A 21 10.95 0.66 1.94
C SER A 21 11.89 1.81 2.26
N PHE A 22 13.12 1.78 1.73
CA PHE A 22 14.08 2.89 1.91
C PHE A 22 13.66 4.15 1.16
N MET A 23 13.05 4.01 -0.02
CA MET A 23 12.55 5.14 -0.82
C MET A 23 11.28 5.76 -0.21
N ALA A 24 10.50 4.99 0.53
CA ALA A 24 9.24 5.44 1.10
C ALA A 24 9.40 6.60 2.11
N ALA A 25 10.46 6.60 2.93
CA ALA A 25 10.67 7.63 3.94
C ALA A 25 10.93 9.01 3.32
N PRO A 26 11.97 9.21 2.49
CA PRO A 26 12.19 10.50 1.85
C PRO A 26 11.09 10.87 0.86
N GLY A 27 10.52 9.90 0.14
CA GLY A 27 9.41 10.13 -0.79
C GLY A 27 8.14 10.59 -0.09
N GLY A 28 7.81 9.99 1.04
CA GLY A 28 6.66 10.39 1.86
C GLY A 28 6.80 11.80 2.40
N LEU A 29 7.97 12.17 2.93
CA LEU A 29 8.26 13.52 3.40
C LEU A 29 8.20 14.54 2.26
N LEU A 30 8.76 14.22 1.10
CA LEU A 30 8.69 15.08 -0.08
C LEU A 30 7.24 15.36 -0.48
N MET A 31 6.44 14.32 -0.67
CA MET A 31 5.04 14.47 -1.08
C MET A 31 4.19 15.16 -0.01
N ALA A 32 4.43 14.89 1.27
CA ALA A 32 3.75 15.58 2.36
C ALA A 32 4.04 17.09 2.34
N LYS A 33 5.30 17.49 2.17
CA LYS A 33 5.69 18.92 2.11
C LYS A 33 5.24 19.62 0.82
N LEU A 34 5.08 18.90 -0.28
CA LEU A 34 4.50 19.45 -1.51
C LEU A 34 3.00 19.69 -1.38
N MET A 35 2.28 18.81 -0.68
CA MET A 35 0.83 18.90 -0.51
C MET A 35 0.41 19.83 0.65
N GLU A 36 1.21 19.87 1.69
CA GLU A 36 1.01 20.72 2.87
C GLU A 36 2.35 21.36 3.24
N PRO A 37 2.69 22.51 2.63
CA PRO A 37 3.93 23.23 2.94
C PRO A 37 3.95 23.66 4.41
N GLU A 38 5.11 23.53 5.04
CA GLU A 38 5.32 23.90 6.43
C GLU A 38 5.31 25.44 6.57
N THR A 39 4.36 25.95 7.33
CA THR A 39 4.20 27.40 7.59
C THR A 39 4.67 27.79 8.98
N ASP A 40 4.77 26.83 9.89
CA ASP A 40 5.16 27.06 11.28
C ASP A 40 6.58 26.52 11.54
N THR A 41 7.29 27.18 12.45
CA THR A 41 8.57 26.65 12.92
C THR A 41 8.29 25.52 13.91
N PRO A 42 8.78 24.29 13.65
CA PRO A 42 8.60 23.19 14.58
C PRO A 42 9.18 23.56 15.96
N ALA A 43 8.43 23.30 17.03
CA ALA A 43 8.98 23.42 18.37
C ALA A 43 10.14 22.41 18.50
N GLU A 44 11.33 22.88 18.87
CA GLU A 44 12.42 21.96 19.17
C GLU A 44 12.00 21.03 20.31
N PRO A 45 12.21 19.71 20.17
CA PRO A 45 11.92 18.77 21.24
C PRO A 45 12.69 19.24 22.49
N GLN A 46 11.99 19.58 23.56
CA GLN A 46 12.65 19.87 24.82
C GLN A 46 13.44 18.61 25.22
N GLN A 47 14.74 18.77 25.49
CA GLN A 47 15.59 17.67 25.97
C GLN A 47 14.95 17.06 27.22
N GLY A 48 14.33 15.90 27.06
CA GLY A 48 13.65 15.20 28.17
C GLY A 48 12.26 14.68 27.88
N GLU A 49 11.59 15.07 26.79
CA GLU A 49 10.41 14.33 26.33
C GLU A 49 10.85 12.96 25.79
N GLN A 50 10.96 12.04 26.74
CA GLN A 50 11.09 10.62 26.39
C GLN A 50 9.80 10.26 25.64
N LEU A 51 9.93 10.01 24.33
CA LEU A 51 8.93 9.21 23.60
C LEU A 51 8.50 8.10 24.56
N ALA A 52 7.18 7.93 24.72
CA ALA A 52 6.63 6.89 25.59
C ALA A 52 7.14 5.52 25.10
N ASN A 53 8.34 5.17 25.51
CA ASN A 53 8.88 3.84 25.30
C ASN A 53 8.04 2.90 26.16
N GLU A 54 7.35 1.97 25.53
CA GLU A 54 6.81 0.82 26.24
C GLU A 54 7.98 0.20 27.03
N LYS A 55 7.96 0.39 28.35
CA LYS A 55 9.00 -0.13 29.23
C LYS A 55 8.73 -1.61 29.47
N TYR A 56 9.36 -2.46 28.70
CA TYR A 56 9.38 -3.88 29.01
C TYR A 56 10.23 -4.12 30.28
N ILE A 57 9.74 -4.99 31.17
CA ILE A 57 10.41 -5.27 32.44
C ILE A 57 11.73 -6.03 32.18
N ASN A 58 11.72 -6.92 31.19
CA ASN A 58 12.88 -7.71 30.77
C ASN A 58 12.69 -8.23 29.33
N PHE A 59 13.71 -8.92 28.80
CA PHE A 59 13.67 -9.46 27.43
C PHE A 59 12.59 -10.52 27.21
N ILE A 60 12.21 -11.27 28.26
CA ILE A 60 11.14 -12.29 28.19
C ILE A 60 9.79 -11.59 28.03
N ASP A 61 9.56 -10.52 28.79
CA ASP A 61 8.36 -9.70 28.69
C ASP A 61 8.23 -9.05 27.31
N ALA A 62 9.32 -8.51 26.78
CA ALA A 62 9.37 -7.99 25.42
C ALA A 62 9.06 -9.06 24.37
N ALA A 63 9.64 -10.26 24.52
CA ALA A 63 9.40 -11.38 23.60
C ALA A 63 7.95 -11.89 23.69
N ALA A 64 7.40 -12.02 24.89
CA ALA A 64 6.01 -12.44 25.11
C ALA A 64 5.02 -11.44 24.52
N THR A 65 5.22 -10.15 24.79
CA THR A 65 4.37 -9.06 24.24
C THR A 65 4.48 -9.01 22.72
N GLY A 66 5.70 -9.14 22.17
CA GLY A 66 5.91 -9.18 20.72
C GLY A 66 5.21 -10.38 20.05
N ALA A 67 5.27 -11.57 20.69
CA ALA A 67 4.58 -12.76 20.19
C ALA A 67 3.06 -12.61 20.21
N MET A 68 2.49 -12.04 21.29
CA MET A 68 1.05 -11.77 21.39
C MET A 68 0.58 -10.74 20.37
N ASN A 69 1.32 -9.64 20.21
CA ASN A 69 1.02 -8.63 19.21
C ASN A 69 1.11 -9.21 17.78
N GLY A 70 2.12 -10.03 17.51
CA GLY A 70 2.29 -10.73 16.24
C GLY A 70 1.12 -11.66 15.92
N LEU A 71 0.66 -12.44 16.89
CA LEU A 71 -0.48 -13.34 16.74
C LEU A 71 -1.78 -12.56 16.47
N GLN A 72 -2.03 -11.49 17.21
CA GLN A 72 -3.20 -10.64 17.01
C GLN A 72 -3.18 -10.00 15.61
N MET A 73 -2.02 -9.52 15.15
CA MET A 73 -1.86 -8.96 13.81
C MET A 73 -2.09 -10.01 12.73
N ALA A 74 -1.54 -11.21 12.88
CA ALA A 74 -1.74 -12.31 11.92
C ALA A 74 -3.22 -12.73 11.84
N ALA A 75 -3.90 -12.85 12.98
CA ALA A 75 -5.33 -13.15 13.01
C ALA A 75 -6.18 -12.04 12.37
N ALA A 76 -5.86 -10.78 12.64
CA ALA A 76 -6.55 -9.64 12.04
C ALA A 76 -6.34 -9.60 10.50
N ILE A 77 -5.13 -9.82 10.01
CA ILE A 77 -4.84 -9.89 8.57
C ILE A 77 -5.60 -11.04 7.93
N GLY A 78 -5.60 -12.25 8.55
CA GLY A 78 -6.35 -13.40 8.04
C GLY A 78 -7.85 -13.14 7.94
N ALA A 79 -8.44 -12.53 8.97
CA ALA A 79 -9.86 -12.15 8.97
C ALA A 79 -10.19 -11.10 7.90
N LEU A 80 -9.33 -10.08 7.74
CA LEU A 80 -9.48 -9.06 6.70
C LEU A 80 -9.38 -9.67 5.29
N LEU A 81 -8.42 -10.56 5.05
CA LEU A 81 -8.29 -11.25 3.77
C LEU A 81 -9.56 -12.03 3.42
N LEU A 82 -10.07 -12.83 4.36
CA LEU A 82 -11.30 -13.59 4.16
C LEU A 82 -12.48 -12.67 3.82
N ALA A 83 -12.63 -11.58 4.58
CA ALA A 83 -13.70 -10.61 4.37
C ALA A 83 -13.58 -9.92 3.00
N PHE A 84 -12.36 -9.49 2.61
CA PHE A 84 -12.15 -8.80 1.33
C PHE A 84 -12.32 -9.74 0.13
N VAL A 85 -11.83 -10.98 0.19
CA VAL A 85 -12.06 -11.97 -0.87
C VAL A 85 -13.55 -12.21 -1.08
N ALA A 86 -14.31 -12.38 0.01
CA ALA A 86 -15.76 -12.53 -0.07
C ALA A 86 -16.45 -11.27 -0.64
N LEU A 87 -16.01 -10.08 -0.25
CA LEU A 87 -16.53 -8.80 -0.75
C LEU A 87 -16.26 -8.63 -2.25
N ILE A 88 -15.04 -8.94 -2.69
CA ILE A 88 -14.68 -8.90 -4.12
C ILE A 88 -15.56 -9.85 -4.91
N ALA A 89 -15.72 -11.09 -4.45
CA ALA A 89 -16.57 -12.08 -5.10
C ALA A 89 -18.04 -11.60 -5.20
N MET A 90 -18.55 -10.99 -4.14
CA MET A 90 -19.90 -10.41 -4.14
C MET A 90 -20.02 -9.25 -5.14
N VAL A 91 -19.07 -8.32 -5.15
CA VAL A 91 -19.05 -7.17 -6.08
C VAL A 91 -18.91 -7.66 -7.52
N ASN A 92 -18.05 -8.64 -7.78
CA ASN A 92 -17.89 -9.21 -9.11
C ASN A 92 -19.19 -9.90 -9.58
N GLY A 93 -19.89 -10.65 -8.72
CA GLY A 93 -21.19 -11.22 -9.06
C GLY A 93 -22.25 -10.17 -9.41
N MET A 94 -22.26 -9.03 -8.70
CA MET A 94 -23.15 -7.90 -9.03
C MET A 94 -22.77 -7.24 -10.36
N LEU A 95 -21.47 -7.03 -10.60
CA LEU A 95 -20.97 -6.43 -11.83
C LEU A 95 -21.20 -7.32 -13.05
N GLU A 96 -20.99 -8.63 -12.95
CA GLU A 96 -21.27 -9.60 -14.02
C GLU A 96 -22.75 -9.63 -14.37
N THR A 97 -23.61 -9.65 -13.34
CA THR A 97 -25.07 -9.63 -13.55
C THR A 97 -25.52 -8.33 -14.21
N GLY A 98 -25.05 -7.18 -13.72
CA GLY A 98 -25.34 -5.86 -14.28
C GLY A 98 -24.75 -5.69 -15.68
N GLY A 99 -23.55 -6.18 -15.91
CA GLY A 99 -22.84 -6.15 -17.19
C GLY A 99 -23.61 -6.93 -18.28
N ALA A 100 -24.14 -8.12 -17.92
CA ALA A 100 -24.93 -8.91 -18.84
C ALA A 100 -26.17 -8.17 -19.36
N TRP A 101 -26.81 -7.33 -18.54
CA TRP A 101 -27.97 -6.55 -18.95
C TRP A 101 -27.65 -5.45 -19.99
N VAL A 102 -26.42 -4.96 -19.98
CA VAL A 102 -25.95 -3.94 -20.93
C VAL A 102 -25.05 -4.50 -22.03
N GLY A 103 -24.95 -5.83 -22.14
CA GLY A 103 -24.17 -6.51 -23.17
C GLY A 103 -22.65 -6.49 -22.95
N ILE A 104 -22.19 -6.22 -21.72
CA ILE A 104 -20.78 -6.29 -21.34
C ILE A 104 -20.54 -7.60 -20.59
N GLU A 105 -19.98 -8.57 -21.28
CA GLU A 105 -19.63 -9.85 -20.69
C GLU A 105 -18.38 -9.73 -19.77
N GLN A 106 -18.36 -10.52 -18.69
CA GLN A 106 -17.22 -10.60 -17.74
C GLN A 106 -16.81 -9.24 -17.17
N LEU A 107 -17.80 -8.41 -16.79
CA LEU A 107 -17.52 -7.16 -16.11
C LEU A 107 -17.15 -7.45 -14.64
N THR A 108 -15.88 -7.29 -14.30
CA THR A 108 -15.35 -7.49 -12.94
C THR A 108 -14.76 -6.20 -12.38
N LEU A 109 -14.59 -6.15 -11.06
CA LEU A 109 -13.94 -5.03 -10.36
C LEU A 109 -12.53 -4.79 -10.92
N GLU A 110 -11.78 -5.86 -11.12
CA GLU A 110 -10.42 -5.84 -11.67
C GLU A 110 -10.39 -5.22 -13.07
N ARG A 111 -11.37 -5.57 -13.90
CA ARG A 111 -11.48 -5.02 -15.26
C ARG A 111 -11.82 -3.54 -15.25
N VAL A 112 -12.71 -3.11 -14.36
CA VAL A 112 -13.08 -1.69 -14.19
C VAL A 112 -11.89 -0.89 -13.69
N LEU A 113 -11.22 -1.35 -12.61
CA LEU A 113 -10.05 -0.69 -12.04
C LEU A 113 -8.89 -0.67 -13.05
N GLY A 114 -8.67 -1.79 -13.73
CA GLY A 114 -7.66 -1.90 -14.78
C GLY A 114 -7.89 -0.88 -15.89
N GLY A 115 -9.11 -0.75 -16.40
CA GLY A 115 -9.46 0.23 -17.43
C GLY A 115 -9.27 1.68 -16.96
N LEU A 116 -9.69 1.98 -15.73
CA LEU A 116 -9.58 3.32 -15.14
C LEU A 116 -8.12 3.73 -14.90
N LEU A 117 -7.30 2.81 -14.39
CA LEU A 117 -5.90 3.08 -14.01
C LEU A 117 -4.89 2.68 -15.07
N LYS A 118 -5.33 2.16 -16.22
CA LYS A 118 -4.46 1.86 -17.36
C LYS A 118 -3.58 3.04 -17.78
N PRO A 119 -4.11 4.28 -17.94
CA PRO A 119 -3.28 5.44 -18.27
C PRO A 119 -2.24 5.75 -17.20
N LEU A 120 -2.58 5.55 -15.92
CA LEU A 120 -1.65 5.75 -14.81
C LEU A 120 -0.52 4.71 -14.88
N ALA A 121 -0.84 3.42 -15.04
CA ALA A 121 0.16 2.37 -15.15
C ALA A 121 1.11 2.61 -16.33
N TRP A 122 0.57 3.03 -17.48
CA TRP A 122 1.37 3.42 -18.63
C TRP A 122 2.29 4.63 -18.33
N ALA A 123 1.79 5.65 -17.64
CA ALA A 123 2.59 6.81 -17.25
C ALA A 123 3.73 6.46 -16.28
N LEU A 124 3.61 5.37 -15.53
CA LEU A 124 4.68 4.83 -14.68
C LEU A 124 5.76 4.07 -15.47
N GLY A 125 5.52 3.80 -16.76
CA GLY A 125 6.47 3.10 -17.63
C GLY A 125 6.08 1.65 -17.96
N VAL A 126 4.88 1.19 -17.59
CA VAL A 126 4.36 -0.12 -17.98
C VAL A 126 3.95 -0.11 -19.45
N PRO A 127 4.32 -1.12 -20.28
CA PRO A 127 3.84 -1.24 -21.64
C PRO A 127 2.32 -1.18 -21.75
N TRP A 128 1.78 -0.57 -22.81
CA TRP A 128 0.34 -0.31 -22.94
C TRP A 128 -0.53 -1.57 -22.94
N ASP A 129 -0.02 -2.66 -23.47
CA ASP A 129 -0.65 -3.99 -23.52
C ASP A 129 -0.73 -4.63 -22.12
N GLU A 130 0.25 -4.38 -21.26
CA GLU A 130 0.29 -4.85 -19.87
C GLU A 130 -0.36 -3.86 -18.87
N ALA A 131 -0.55 -2.60 -19.28
CA ALA A 131 -0.96 -1.50 -18.40
C ALA A 131 -2.35 -1.71 -17.79
N GLN A 132 -3.25 -2.46 -18.42
CA GLN A 132 -4.57 -2.78 -17.85
C GLN A 132 -4.44 -3.72 -16.66
N LEU A 133 -3.59 -4.73 -16.76
CA LEU A 133 -3.33 -5.68 -15.67
C LEU A 133 -2.62 -4.98 -14.52
N ALA A 134 -1.57 -4.22 -14.79
CA ALA A 134 -0.88 -3.42 -13.79
C ALA A 134 -1.80 -2.40 -13.10
N GLY A 135 -2.65 -1.72 -13.87
CA GLY A 135 -3.65 -0.79 -13.36
C GLY A 135 -4.68 -1.45 -12.45
N SER A 136 -5.09 -2.68 -12.76
CA SER A 136 -5.97 -3.48 -11.91
C SER A 136 -5.35 -3.75 -10.54
N LEU A 137 -4.09 -4.17 -10.50
CA LEU A 137 -3.36 -4.44 -9.25
C LEU A 137 -3.18 -3.17 -8.41
N ILE A 138 -2.82 -2.05 -9.04
CA ILE A 138 -2.71 -0.76 -8.37
C ILE A 138 -4.07 -0.31 -7.82
N GLY A 139 -5.14 -0.53 -8.57
CA GLY A 139 -6.51 -0.22 -8.14
C GLY A 139 -6.96 -1.05 -6.95
N GLN A 140 -6.69 -2.34 -6.95
CA GLN A 140 -6.96 -3.22 -5.81
C GLN A 140 -6.25 -2.73 -4.54
N LYS A 141 -4.98 -2.30 -4.65
CA LYS A 141 -4.26 -1.72 -3.51
C LYS A 141 -4.99 -0.51 -2.94
N PHE A 142 -5.44 0.43 -3.78
CA PHE A 142 -6.06 1.66 -3.30
C PHE A 142 -7.41 1.44 -2.62
N ILE A 143 -8.22 0.53 -3.17
CA ILE A 143 -9.58 0.26 -2.68
C ILE A 143 -9.57 -0.73 -1.52
N LEU A 144 -8.78 -1.78 -1.63
CA LEU A 144 -8.70 -2.86 -0.65
C LEU A 144 -7.49 -2.68 0.24
N ASN A 145 -6.39 -3.31 -0.10
CA ASN A 145 -5.08 -3.14 0.52
C ASN A 145 -3.99 -3.77 -0.37
N GLU A 146 -2.74 -3.49 -0.03
CA GLU A 146 -1.57 -4.00 -0.75
C GLU A 146 -1.40 -5.52 -0.62
N PHE A 147 -1.85 -6.13 0.48
CA PHE A 147 -1.70 -7.58 0.67
C PHE A 147 -2.57 -8.35 -0.33
N VAL A 148 -3.85 -7.96 -0.48
CA VAL A 148 -4.75 -8.54 -1.50
C VAL A 148 -4.17 -8.32 -2.90
N ALA A 149 -3.65 -7.13 -3.18
CA ALA A 149 -3.03 -6.83 -4.46
C ALA A 149 -1.79 -7.69 -4.73
N TYR A 150 -0.97 -7.99 -3.72
CA TYR A 150 0.18 -8.91 -3.87
C TYR A 150 -0.26 -10.38 -4.05
N VAL A 151 -1.34 -10.83 -3.41
CA VAL A 151 -1.91 -12.15 -3.69
C VAL A 151 -2.34 -12.23 -5.16
N SER A 152 -3.12 -11.26 -5.64
CA SER A 152 -3.50 -11.21 -7.07
C SER A 152 -2.29 -11.09 -7.99
N PHE A 153 -1.27 -10.29 -7.61
CA PHE A 153 -0.02 -10.19 -8.37
C PHE A 153 0.68 -11.55 -8.50
N SER A 154 0.76 -12.34 -7.44
CA SER A 154 1.41 -13.66 -7.47
C SER A 154 0.75 -14.65 -8.45
N GLU A 155 -0.53 -14.48 -8.73
CA GLU A 155 -1.28 -15.31 -9.67
C GLU A 155 -1.08 -14.90 -11.14
N VAL A 156 -0.70 -13.65 -11.38
CA VAL A 156 -0.63 -13.08 -12.74
C VAL A 156 0.74 -12.52 -13.11
N ALA A 157 1.74 -12.67 -12.24
CA ALA A 157 3.09 -12.11 -12.44
C ALA A 157 3.70 -12.52 -13.78
N ASP A 158 3.52 -13.77 -14.18
CA ASP A 158 4.05 -14.32 -15.44
C ASP A 158 3.47 -13.65 -16.70
N GLN A 159 2.38 -12.90 -16.57
CA GLN A 159 1.76 -12.14 -17.66
C GLN A 159 2.36 -10.74 -17.82
N LEU A 160 3.25 -10.34 -16.93
CA LEU A 160 3.93 -9.04 -16.92
C LEU A 160 5.41 -9.21 -17.28
N SER A 161 5.93 -8.29 -18.07
CA SER A 161 7.37 -8.20 -18.32
C SER A 161 8.16 -7.93 -17.04
N PRO A 162 9.44 -8.29 -16.93
CA PRO A 162 10.23 -8.07 -15.71
C PRO A 162 10.25 -6.60 -15.26
N ASN A 163 10.26 -5.66 -16.19
CA ASN A 163 10.19 -4.24 -15.88
C ASN A 163 8.82 -3.84 -15.29
N ALA A 164 7.73 -4.33 -15.90
CA ALA A 164 6.37 -4.09 -15.39
C ALA A 164 6.15 -4.72 -14.03
N GLN A 165 6.66 -5.94 -13.79
CA GLN A 165 6.64 -6.57 -12.46
C GLN A 165 7.30 -5.69 -11.42
N ALA A 166 8.50 -5.18 -11.69
CA ALA A 166 9.21 -4.29 -10.78
C ALA A 166 8.39 -3.03 -10.49
N ILE A 167 7.88 -2.33 -11.52
CA ILE A 167 7.05 -1.13 -11.35
C ILE A 167 5.83 -1.44 -10.46
N VAL A 168 5.13 -2.53 -10.71
CA VAL A 168 3.97 -2.95 -9.92
C VAL A 168 4.37 -3.23 -8.48
N ILE A 169 5.45 -3.99 -8.23
CA ILE A 169 5.93 -4.29 -6.89
C ILE A 169 6.20 -3.01 -6.10
N PHE A 170 6.91 -2.03 -6.69
CA PHE A 170 7.16 -0.75 -6.04
C PHE A 170 5.86 0.06 -5.82
N ALA A 171 4.95 0.06 -6.77
CA ALA A 171 3.66 0.74 -6.64
C ALA A 171 2.79 0.13 -5.52
N LEU A 172 2.86 -1.19 -5.33
CA LEU A 172 2.13 -1.88 -4.27
C LEU A 172 2.78 -1.71 -2.89
N CYS A 173 4.10 -1.50 -2.80
CA CYS A 173 4.86 -1.48 -1.56
C CYS A 173 4.56 -0.23 -0.71
N GLY A 174 3.49 -0.30 0.09
CA GLY A 174 3.16 0.73 1.07
C GLY A 174 1.68 0.73 1.45
N PHE A 175 1.40 1.05 2.71
CA PHE A 175 0.07 1.05 3.32
C PHE A 175 -0.78 2.27 2.90
N ALA A 176 -0.81 2.61 1.63
CA ALA A 176 -1.58 3.72 1.10
C ALA A 176 -2.90 3.22 0.48
N ASN A 177 -3.91 3.00 1.32
CA ASN A 177 -5.26 2.56 0.96
C ASN A 177 -6.30 3.22 1.87
N LEU A 178 -7.59 3.10 1.54
CA LEU A 178 -8.67 3.73 2.31
C LEU A 178 -8.70 3.28 3.78
N SER A 179 -8.40 2.02 4.06
CA SER A 179 -8.40 1.50 5.43
C SER A 179 -7.25 2.06 6.28
N SER A 180 -6.15 2.47 5.66
CA SER A 180 -4.99 3.03 6.37
C SER A 180 -5.31 4.35 7.07
N ILE A 181 -6.30 5.12 6.60
CA ILE A 181 -6.77 6.33 7.28
C ILE A 181 -7.29 5.98 8.69
N ALA A 182 -8.11 4.93 8.80
CA ALA A 182 -8.63 4.48 10.09
C ALA A 182 -7.52 3.97 11.02
N ILE A 183 -6.53 3.26 10.46
CA ILE A 183 -5.35 2.77 11.19
C ILE A 183 -4.52 3.94 11.72
N LEU A 184 -4.31 4.99 10.90
CA LEU A 184 -3.59 6.20 11.32
C LEU A 184 -4.33 6.95 12.43
N ILE A 185 -5.64 7.14 12.31
CA ILE A 185 -6.46 7.79 13.34
C ILE A 185 -6.40 6.99 14.66
N GLY A 186 -6.46 5.67 14.58
CA GLY A 186 -6.36 4.79 15.75
C GLY A 186 -4.96 4.81 16.37
N GLY A 187 -3.92 4.58 15.57
CA GLY A 187 -2.53 4.46 16.03
C GLY A 187 -1.96 5.79 16.51
N LEU A 188 -1.96 6.82 15.67
CA LEU A 188 -1.45 8.14 16.04
C LEU A 188 -2.34 8.83 17.07
N GLY A 189 -3.66 8.61 17.03
CA GLY A 189 -4.57 9.11 18.04
C GLY A 189 -4.36 8.50 19.42
N ALA A 190 -3.82 7.29 19.52
CA ALA A 190 -3.41 6.71 20.80
C ALA A 190 -2.12 7.34 21.34
N VAL A 191 -1.17 7.67 20.46
CA VAL A 191 0.12 8.30 20.83
C VAL A 191 -0.05 9.79 21.13
N ALA A 192 -0.92 10.49 20.39
CA ALA A 192 -1.18 11.92 20.52
C ALA A 192 -2.69 12.21 20.61
N PRO A 193 -3.35 11.90 21.76
CA PRO A 193 -4.82 12.04 21.89
C PRO A 193 -5.32 13.46 21.62
N GLY A 194 -4.55 14.49 21.99
CA GLY A 194 -4.89 15.90 21.78
C GLY A 194 -4.81 16.37 20.30
N ARG A 195 -4.27 15.53 19.40
CA ARG A 195 -4.11 15.83 17.97
C ARG A 195 -5.00 14.96 17.07
N ARG A 196 -5.96 14.23 17.64
CA ARG A 196 -6.81 13.27 16.90
C ARG A 196 -7.63 13.95 15.80
N ASP A 197 -8.13 15.16 16.05
CA ASP A 197 -8.92 15.92 15.08
C ASP A 197 -8.04 16.34 13.88
N ASP A 198 -6.81 16.79 14.13
CA ASP A 198 -5.84 17.11 13.10
C ASP A 198 -5.52 15.87 12.22
N ILE A 199 -5.25 14.73 12.88
CA ILE A 199 -4.95 13.46 12.21
C ILE A 199 -6.12 13.05 11.30
N SER A 200 -7.36 13.21 11.77
CA SER A 200 -8.57 12.92 10.99
C SER A 200 -8.71 13.87 9.80
N GLN A 201 -8.46 15.15 10.01
CA GLN A 201 -8.56 16.18 8.95
C GLN A 201 -7.53 15.97 7.83
N TYR A 202 -6.29 15.61 8.19
CA TYR A 202 -5.22 15.39 7.22
C TYR A 202 -5.20 13.98 6.65
N GLY A 203 -5.97 13.02 7.18
CA GLY A 203 -5.91 11.61 6.81
C GLY A 203 -6.03 11.35 5.31
N PHE A 204 -6.96 12.00 4.63
CA PHE A 204 -7.14 11.85 3.19
C PHE A 204 -5.98 12.48 2.37
N ARG A 205 -5.48 13.64 2.79
CA ARG A 205 -4.31 14.27 2.16
C ARG A 205 -3.05 13.41 2.35
N ALA A 206 -2.88 12.84 3.55
CA ALA A 206 -1.79 11.91 3.84
C ALA A 206 -1.87 10.65 2.97
N LEU A 207 -3.07 10.10 2.73
CA LEU A 207 -3.29 8.98 1.82
C LEU A 207 -2.84 9.33 0.39
N ILE A 208 -3.22 10.50 -0.13
CA ILE A 208 -2.80 10.95 -1.46
C ILE A 208 -1.28 11.12 -1.51
N ALA A 209 -0.67 11.78 -0.52
CA ALA A 209 0.78 11.96 -0.45
C ALA A 209 1.53 10.63 -0.43
N ALA A 210 1.09 9.68 0.38
CA ALA A 210 1.66 8.34 0.45
C ALA A 210 1.52 7.57 -0.87
N SER A 211 0.35 7.69 -1.52
CA SER A 211 0.10 7.08 -2.84
C SER A 211 1.04 7.66 -3.90
N LEU A 212 1.18 8.98 -3.96
CA LEU A 212 2.10 9.66 -4.88
C LEU A 212 3.57 9.27 -4.61
N SER A 213 3.97 9.12 -3.35
CA SER A 213 5.30 8.64 -2.98
C SER A 213 5.58 7.23 -3.53
N ASN A 214 4.62 6.31 -3.39
CA ASN A 214 4.76 4.95 -3.92
C ASN A 214 4.81 4.93 -5.46
N LEU A 215 3.95 5.72 -6.11
CA LEU A 215 3.94 5.83 -7.58
C LEU A 215 5.23 6.48 -8.11
N MET A 216 5.76 7.47 -7.42
CA MET A 216 7.06 8.06 -7.75
C MET A 216 8.18 7.03 -7.63
N SER A 217 8.20 6.24 -6.55
CA SER A 217 9.18 5.17 -6.38
C SER A 217 9.07 4.12 -7.48
N ALA A 218 7.86 3.77 -7.89
CA ALA A 218 7.60 2.85 -8.99
C ALA A 218 8.11 3.38 -10.34
N ALA A 219 7.84 4.65 -10.63
CA ALA A 219 8.32 5.30 -11.86
C ALA A 219 9.86 5.36 -11.91
N LEU A 220 10.51 5.70 -10.78
CA LEU A 220 11.96 5.71 -10.68
C LEU A 220 12.55 4.31 -10.86
N ALA A 221 11.96 3.29 -10.23
CA ALA A 221 12.40 1.90 -10.40
C ALA A 221 12.33 1.47 -11.87
N GLY A 222 11.19 1.70 -12.54
CA GLY A 222 11.02 1.38 -13.97
C GLY A 222 12.02 2.12 -14.85
N PHE A 223 12.25 3.41 -14.59
CA PHE A 223 13.20 4.22 -15.33
C PHE A 223 14.64 3.68 -15.22
N PHE A 224 15.12 3.44 -13.99
CA PHE A 224 16.49 2.97 -13.78
C PHE A 224 16.71 1.53 -14.27
N LEU A 225 15.72 0.65 -14.14
CA LEU A 225 15.81 -0.71 -14.67
C LEU A 225 15.87 -0.71 -16.21
N THR A 226 15.12 0.17 -16.86
CA THR A 226 15.19 0.33 -18.32
C THR A 226 16.56 0.83 -18.76
N LEU A 227 17.14 1.80 -18.05
CA LEU A 227 18.50 2.29 -18.34
C LEU A 227 19.59 1.25 -18.08
N GLY A 228 19.44 0.41 -17.07
CA GLY A 228 20.42 -0.63 -16.72
C GLY A 228 20.36 -1.84 -17.65
N ALA A 229 19.29 -1.98 -18.43
CA ALA A 229 19.11 -3.04 -19.43
C ALA A 229 19.57 -2.63 -20.85
N ALA A 230 19.88 -1.36 -21.07
CA ALA A 230 20.40 -0.80 -22.32
C ALA A 230 21.91 -0.81 -22.34
#